data_24b10d84c1290c07f9a33bbc7fc1e0b2
#
_entry.id   24b10d84c1290c07f9a33bbc7fc1e0b2
#
_cell.length_a   1.000
_cell.length_b   1.000
_cell.length_c   1.000
_cell.angle_alpha   90.00
_cell.angle_beta   90.00
_cell.angle_gamma   90.00
#
_symmetry.space_group_name_H-M   'P 1'
#
loop_
_entity.id
_entity.type
_entity.pdbx_description
1 polymer ?
#
loop_
_entity_poly.entity_id
_entity_poly.type
_entity_poly.pdbx_seq_one_letter_code
_entity_poly.pdbx_strand_id
1 'polypeptide(L)'
;MFLALWEFDVKPGCDQRFESVYGPDGAWAQLFRRDPAYQQTLLLRDTFRDHTYLTCDFWESRKTYESFLQNNSEAYLALDKISAELTVAKRNIGRFEQLADDQ
;
A
#
# COMPACT_ATOMS: atom_id res chain seq x y z
N MET A 1 -8.83 -7.35 12.05
CA MET A 1 -8.14 -6.38 11.17
C MET A 1 -7.24 -7.12 10.20
N PHE A 2 -7.19 -6.65 8.97
CA PHE A 2 -6.42 -7.27 7.89
C PHE A 2 -5.39 -6.26 7.36
N LEU A 3 -4.18 -6.75 7.06
CA LEU A 3 -3.10 -5.89 6.58
C LEU A 3 -2.51 -6.44 5.29
N ALA A 4 -2.26 -5.53 4.33
CA ALA A 4 -1.52 -5.86 3.11
C ALA A 4 -0.19 -5.11 3.14
N LEU A 5 0.91 -5.84 3.04
CA LEU A 5 2.26 -5.28 3.11
C LEU A 5 2.99 -5.45 1.78
N TRP A 6 3.58 -4.33 1.33
CA TRP A 6 4.42 -4.31 0.14
C TRP A 6 5.74 -3.66 0.45
N GLU A 7 6.80 -4.13 -0.19
CA GLU A 7 8.12 -3.52 -0.12
C GLU A 7 8.50 -2.99 -1.49
N PHE A 8 9.08 -1.79 -1.52
CA PHE A 8 9.42 -1.11 -2.77
C PHE A 8 10.86 -0.66 -2.75
N ASP A 9 11.53 -0.86 -3.89
CA ASP A 9 12.81 -0.22 -4.16
C ASP A 9 12.54 0.94 -5.10
N VAL A 10 12.76 2.15 -4.62
CA VAL A 10 12.43 3.38 -5.35
C VAL A 10 13.62 3.82 -6.18
N LYS A 11 13.37 4.31 -7.38
CA LYS A 11 14.42 4.85 -8.24
C LYS A 11 15.09 6.03 -7.56
N PRO A 12 16.44 6.13 -7.61
CA PRO A 12 17.13 7.31 -7.09
C PRO A 12 16.57 8.58 -7.71
N GLY A 13 16.29 9.56 -6.85
CA GLY A 13 15.70 10.82 -7.30
C GLY A 13 14.19 10.83 -7.29
N CYS A 14 13.53 9.68 -7.09
CA CYS A 14 12.07 9.60 -7.08
C CYS A 14 11.49 9.48 -5.68
N ASP A 15 12.31 9.56 -4.64
CA ASP A 15 11.87 9.31 -3.27
C ASP A 15 10.73 10.25 -2.84
N GLN A 16 10.86 11.54 -3.10
CA GLN A 16 9.82 12.49 -2.70
C GLN A 16 8.49 12.23 -3.40
N ARG A 17 8.55 11.95 -4.69
CA ARG A 17 7.35 11.63 -5.45
C ARG A 17 6.73 10.33 -4.95
N PHE A 18 7.56 9.34 -4.67
CA PHE A 18 7.08 8.07 -4.13
C PHE A 18 6.37 8.30 -2.80
N GLU A 19 6.98 9.05 -1.88
CA GLU A 19 6.39 9.32 -0.58
C GLU A 19 5.05 10.06 -0.72
N SER A 20 4.97 10.95 -1.69
CA SER A 20 3.74 11.70 -1.95
C SER A 20 2.62 10.79 -2.48
N VAL A 21 2.95 9.86 -3.36
CA VAL A 21 1.96 8.97 -3.99
C VAL A 21 1.52 7.85 -3.06
N TYR A 22 2.44 7.31 -2.27
CA TYR A 22 2.17 6.14 -1.42
C TYR A 22 1.93 6.47 0.05
N GLY A 23 2.04 7.74 0.43
CA GLY A 23 1.82 8.15 1.80
C GLY A 23 0.35 8.14 2.22
N PRO A 24 0.09 8.47 3.50
CA PRO A 24 -1.27 8.39 4.05
C PRO A 24 -2.32 9.26 3.34
N ASP A 25 -1.88 10.32 2.67
CA ASP A 25 -2.77 11.21 1.93
C ASP A 25 -2.51 11.17 0.44
N GLY A 26 -1.77 10.17 -0.03
CA GLY A 26 -1.42 10.05 -1.43
C GLY A 26 -2.50 9.41 -2.28
N ALA A 27 -2.17 9.22 -3.55
CA ALA A 27 -3.13 8.72 -4.54
C ALA A 27 -3.65 7.32 -4.20
N TRP A 28 -2.81 6.45 -3.67
CA TRP A 28 -3.25 5.11 -3.29
C TRP A 28 -4.24 5.14 -2.13
N ALA A 29 -3.94 5.92 -1.08
CA ALA A 29 -4.85 6.05 0.05
C ALA A 29 -6.18 6.66 -0.39
N GLN A 30 -6.14 7.64 -1.29
CA GLN A 30 -7.35 8.24 -1.82
C GLN A 30 -8.21 7.23 -2.58
N LEU A 31 -7.57 6.37 -3.36
CA LEU A 31 -8.28 5.30 -4.06
C LEU A 31 -8.94 4.33 -3.06
N PHE A 32 -8.18 3.90 -2.05
CA PHE A 32 -8.70 2.97 -1.05
C PHE A 32 -9.85 3.57 -0.24
N ARG A 33 -9.85 4.88 -0.04
CA ARG A 33 -10.91 5.57 0.72
C ARG A 33 -12.26 5.53 0.04
N ARG A 34 -12.34 5.05 -1.18
CA ARG A 34 -13.63 4.81 -1.82
C ARG A 34 -14.44 3.74 -1.07
N ASP A 35 -13.76 2.90 -0.31
CA ASP A 35 -14.39 1.84 0.46
C ASP A 35 -14.30 2.16 1.95
N PRO A 36 -15.44 2.19 2.68
CA PRO A 36 -15.42 2.49 4.11
C PRO A 36 -14.71 1.44 4.95
N ALA A 37 -14.43 0.26 4.41
CA ALA A 37 -13.69 -0.77 5.13
C ALA A 37 -12.19 -0.51 5.19
N TYR A 38 -11.69 0.39 4.35
CA TYR A 38 -10.29 0.82 4.43
C TYR A 38 -10.08 1.69 5.65
N GLN A 39 -8.99 1.47 6.37
CA GLN A 39 -8.73 2.20 7.61
C GLN A 39 -7.60 3.21 7.49
N GLN A 40 -6.41 2.76 7.09
CA GLN A 40 -5.26 3.66 7.00
C GLN A 40 -4.12 3.01 6.24
N THR A 41 -3.16 3.82 5.86
CA THR A 41 -1.91 3.38 5.28
C THR A 41 -0.75 3.91 6.12
N LEU A 42 0.21 3.06 6.43
CA LEU A 42 1.49 3.48 6.98
C LEU A 42 2.54 3.37 5.88
N LEU A 43 3.34 4.42 5.76
CA LEU A 43 4.50 4.41 4.87
C LEU A 43 5.74 4.43 5.73
N LEU A 44 6.61 3.43 5.57
CA LEU A 44 7.80 3.25 6.40
C LEU A 44 9.03 3.25 5.51
N ARG A 45 10.07 3.92 5.97
CA ARG A 45 11.36 3.92 5.26
C ARG A 45 12.31 2.96 5.96
N ASP A 46 13.01 2.14 5.16
CA ASP A 46 14.05 1.26 5.70
C ASP A 46 15.21 2.12 6.20
N THR A 47 15.66 1.87 7.42
CA THR A 47 16.75 2.67 8.01
C THR A 47 18.13 2.17 7.62
N PHE A 48 18.22 1.00 6.98
CA PHE A 48 19.49 0.40 6.57
C PHE A 48 19.69 0.37 5.06
N ARG A 49 18.60 0.24 4.30
CA ARG A 49 18.68 0.16 2.84
C ARG A 49 18.13 1.44 2.22
N ASP A 50 18.97 2.15 1.49
CA ASP A 50 18.55 3.38 0.84
C ASP A 50 17.45 3.11 -0.17
N HIS A 51 16.53 4.06 -0.32
CA HIS A 51 15.46 4.03 -1.31
C HIS A 51 14.50 2.84 -1.15
N THR A 52 14.50 2.21 0.02
CA THR A 52 13.63 1.06 0.29
C THR A 52 12.54 1.45 1.27
N TYR A 53 11.29 1.10 0.92
CA TYR A 53 10.11 1.47 1.70
C TYR A 53 9.18 0.28 1.88
N LEU A 54 8.40 0.35 2.96
CA LEU A 54 7.27 -0.56 3.17
C LEU A 54 5.99 0.25 3.20
N THR A 55 4.95 -0.29 2.58
CA THR A 55 3.59 0.21 2.79
C THR A 55 2.80 -0.84 3.54
N CYS A 56 1.98 -0.38 4.47
CA CYS A 56 1.11 -1.25 5.23
C CYS A 56 -0.30 -0.68 5.15
N ASP A 57 -1.18 -1.36 4.43
CA ASP A 57 -2.56 -0.92 4.25
C ASP A 57 -3.46 -1.72 5.16
N PHE A 58 -4.24 -1.02 5.98
CA PHE A 58 -5.09 -1.63 7.00
C PHE A 58 -6.54 -1.63 6.53
N TRP A 59 -7.17 -2.80 6.61
CA TRP A 59 -8.54 -3.04 6.18
C TRP A 59 -9.32 -3.74 7.28
N GLU A 60 -10.62 -3.58 7.25
CA GLU A 60 -11.50 -4.22 8.22
C GLU A 60 -11.33 -5.74 8.21
N SER A 61 -11.28 -6.35 7.01
CA SER A 61 -11.17 -7.79 6.86
C SER A 61 -10.56 -8.13 5.51
N ARG A 62 -10.11 -9.37 5.39
CA ARG A 62 -9.63 -9.92 4.12
C ARG A 62 -10.71 -9.83 3.05
N LYS A 63 -11.94 -10.17 3.41
CA LYS A 63 -13.05 -10.19 2.47
C LYS A 63 -13.32 -8.79 1.89
N THR A 64 -13.30 -7.77 2.73
CA THR A 64 -13.53 -6.41 2.26
C THR A 64 -12.41 -5.93 1.35
N TYR A 65 -11.17 -6.28 1.66
CA TYR A 65 -10.04 -5.96 0.81
C TYR A 65 -10.16 -6.62 -0.57
N GLU A 66 -10.49 -7.91 -0.59
CA GLU A 66 -10.62 -8.65 -1.85
C GLU A 66 -11.78 -8.11 -2.69
N SER A 67 -12.89 -7.77 -2.04
CA SER A 67 -14.02 -7.16 -2.72
C SER A 67 -13.65 -5.81 -3.33
N PHE A 68 -12.87 -5.02 -2.59
CA PHE A 68 -12.39 -3.74 -3.11
C PHE A 68 -11.57 -3.93 -4.39
N LEU A 69 -10.65 -4.88 -4.37
CA LEU A 69 -9.82 -5.16 -5.54
C LEU A 69 -10.65 -5.53 -6.76
N GLN A 70 -11.68 -6.35 -6.57
CA GLN A 70 -12.57 -6.73 -7.66
C GLN A 70 -13.38 -5.55 -8.18
N ASN A 71 -13.93 -4.76 -7.28
CA ASN A 71 -14.83 -3.67 -7.64
C ASN A 71 -14.12 -2.45 -8.21
N ASN A 72 -12.81 -2.35 -7.98
CA ASN A 72 -12.01 -1.18 -8.39
C ASN A 72 -10.80 -1.58 -9.23
N SER A 73 -10.85 -2.74 -9.88
CA SER A 73 -9.70 -3.29 -10.60
C SER A 73 -9.18 -2.36 -11.68
N GLU A 74 -10.08 -1.68 -12.41
CA GLU A 74 -9.68 -0.77 -13.48
C GLU A 74 -8.89 0.42 -12.93
N ALA A 75 -9.42 1.06 -11.88
CA ALA A 75 -8.75 2.19 -11.25
C ALA A 75 -7.43 1.77 -10.59
N TYR A 76 -7.43 0.58 -9.98
CA TYR A 76 -6.24 0.03 -9.36
C TYR A 76 -5.12 -0.17 -10.40
N LEU A 77 -5.44 -0.82 -11.51
CA LEU A 77 -4.45 -1.10 -12.55
C LEU A 77 -3.93 0.18 -13.20
N ALA A 78 -4.80 1.17 -13.39
CA ALA A 78 -4.38 2.45 -13.95
C ALA A 78 -3.37 3.16 -13.04
N LEU A 79 -3.65 3.18 -11.74
CA LEU A 79 -2.74 3.81 -10.78
C LEU A 79 -1.45 3.01 -10.64
N ASP A 80 -1.53 1.69 -10.65
CA ASP A 80 -0.36 0.82 -10.57
C ASP A 80 0.59 1.08 -11.74
N LYS A 81 0.04 1.23 -12.93
CA LYS A 81 0.85 1.49 -14.12
C LYS A 81 1.60 2.82 -14.03
N ILE A 82 0.91 3.86 -13.56
CA ILE A 82 1.54 5.18 -13.38
C ILE A 82 2.62 5.11 -12.29
N SER A 83 2.29 4.46 -11.18
CA SER A 83 3.18 4.39 -10.02
C SER A 83 4.43 3.56 -10.29
N ALA A 84 4.34 2.58 -11.19
CA ALA A 84 5.46 1.70 -11.50
C ALA A 84 6.68 2.46 -12.02
N GLU A 85 6.48 3.66 -12.57
CA GLU A 85 7.57 4.48 -13.05
C GLU A 85 8.48 5.00 -11.94
N LEU A 86 8.01 4.97 -10.71
CA LEU A 86 8.76 5.47 -9.56
C LEU A 86 9.67 4.42 -8.95
N THR A 87 9.48 3.15 -9.28
CA THR A 87 10.16 2.06 -8.59
C THR A 87 11.00 1.22 -9.52
N VAL A 88 12.06 0.62 -8.94
CA VAL A 88 12.89 -0.37 -9.61
C VAL A 88 12.26 -1.74 -9.45
N ALA A 89 11.70 -2.00 -8.26
CA ALA A 89 11.11 -3.29 -7.92
C ALA A 89 10.06 -3.13 -6.84
N LYS A 90 9.11 -4.05 -6.81
CA LYS A 90 8.18 -4.14 -5.69
C LYS A 90 7.95 -5.61 -5.36
N ARG A 91 7.74 -5.89 -4.10
CA ARG A 91 7.57 -7.25 -3.58
C ARG A 91 6.36 -7.30 -2.67
N ASN A 92 5.51 -8.29 -2.88
CA ASN A 92 4.42 -8.56 -1.96
C ASN A 92 4.99 -9.29 -0.74
N ILE A 93 5.09 -8.60 0.38
CA ILE A 93 5.59 -9.19 1.62
C ILE A 93 4.56 -10.16 2.16
N GLY A 94 3.28 -9.81 2.06
CA GLY A 94 2.23 -10.71 2.47
C GLY A 94 0.96 -9.99 2.86
N ARG A 95 -0.02 -10.82 3.18
CA ARG A 95 -1.30 -10.36 3.69
C ARG A 95 -1.50 -11.03 5.03
N PHE A 96 -1.82 -10.24 6.04
CA PHE A 96 -1.82 -10.72 7.42
C PHE A 96 -3.12 -10.39 8.11
N GLU A 97 -3.50 -11.25 9.02
CA GLU A 97 -4.67 -11.06 9.83
C GLU A 97 -4.22 -10.81 11.26
N GLN A 98 -4.70 -9.76 11.88
CA GLN A 98 -4.37 -9.49 13.26
C GLN A 98 -5.17 -10.45 14.14
N LEU A 99 -4.46 -11.17 14.97
CA LEU A 99 -5.11 -12.06 15.93
C LEU A 99 -5.56 -11.25 17.14
N ALA A 100 -6.59 -11.73 17.80
CA ALA A 100 -7.04 -11.11 19.03
C ALA A 100 -5.94 -11.21 20.08
N ASP A 101 -5.76 -10.13 20.84
CA ASP A 101 -4.74 -10.10 21.87
C ASP A 101 -5.36 -10.00 23.26
N ASP A 102 -6.52 -10.56 23.39
CA ASP A 102 -7.32 -10.46 24.61
C ASP A 102 -7.06 -11.57 25.60
N GLN A 103 -6.04 -12.33 25.39
CA GLN A 103 -5.86 -13.48 26.23
C GLN A 103 -5.05 -13.23 27.42
#